data_7c237774ce01c056982db85909f66be9
#
_entry.id   7c237774ce01c056982db85909f66be9
#
_cell.length_a   1.000
_cell.length_b   1.000
_cell.length_c   1.000
_cell.angle_alpha   90.00
_cell.angle_beta   90.00
_cell.angle_gamma   90.00
#
_symmetry.space_group_name_H-M   'P 1'
#
loop_
_entity.id
_entity.type
_entity.pdbx_description
1 polymer ?
#
loop_
_entity_poly.entity_id
_entity_poly.type
_entity_poly.pdbx_seq_one_letter_code
_entity_poly.pdbx_strand_id
1 'polypeptide(L)'
;MSESLANCIKAKSYDLGFQKVGITKAVSISEEKEKLETWLSRGHHGTMSWLAERKHERGDIFTYFPEVKSVISLGMNYYTSYGQDELNSENKFSNYAWGEDYHDILKSRLYKLLNWLKIEIPDLNGIACVDTSPVMDKVWAQRAGLGWQGKHTNLITKDFGSWLFLGELLVDVELDYDELFSEDLCGSCTSCIDACPTQALGEYEIYAEKCISYLTIEHRGDFPDNHSELHNWIYGCDICQEVCPWNEKFSQVSAQNYFYPKK
;
A
#
# COMPACT_ATOMS: atom_id res chain seq x y z
N MET A 1 35.79 -5.65 1.85
CA MET A 1 34.76 -5.93 0.83
C MET A 1 33.90 -4.68 0.74
N SER A 2 33.74 -4.09 -0.42
CA SER A 2 32.81 -2.95 -0.58
C SER A 2 31.39 -3.42 -0.33
N GLU A 3 30.62 -2.68 0.43
CA GLU A 3 29.21 -2.93 0.64
C GLU A 3 28.47 -2.87 -0.70
N SER A 4 27.49 -3.76 -0.93
CA SER A 4 26.75 -3.70 -2.19
C SER A 4 25.87 -2.46 -2.23
N LEU A 5 25.63 -1.91 -3.42
CA LEU A 5 24.77 -0.74 -3.60
C LEU A 5 23.37 -0.99 -3.04
N ALA A 6 22.83 -2.20 -3.19
CA ALA A 6 21.56 -2.59 -2.61
C ALA A 6 21.53 -2.44 -1.07
N ASN A 7 22.61 -2.83 -0.40
CA ASN A 7 22.73 -2.65 1.04
C ASN A 7 22.81 -1.17 1.43
N CYS A 8 23.54 -0.36 0.68
CA CYS A 8 23.59 1.10 0.88
C CYS A 8 22.21 1.74 0.70
N ILE A 9 21.44 1.32 -0.32
CA ILE A 9 20.05 1.76 -0.54
C ILE A 9 19.17 1.43 0.67
N LYS A 10 19.27 0.19 1.17
CA LYS A 10 18.48 -0.25 2.34
C LYS A 10 18.85 0.55 3.59
N ALA A 11 20.13 0.73 3.87
CA ALA A 11 20.60 1.54 4.99
C ALA A 11 20.09 2.98 4.89
N LYS A 12 20.23 3.60 3.70
CA LYS A 12 19.74 4.96 3.46
C LYS A 12 18.23 5.07 3.62
N SER A 13 17.47 4.05 3.21
CA SER A 13 16.01 4.01 3.38
C SER A 13 15.62 3.98 4.85
N TYR A 14 16.31 3.19 5.67
CA TYR A 14 16.09 3.17 7.13
C TYR A 14 16.43 4.52 7.77
N ASP A 15 17.51 5.17 7.39
CA ASP A 15 17.88 6.52 7.84
C ASP A 15 16.82 7.57 7.46
N LEU A 16 16.15 7.38 6.33
CA LEU A 16 15.05 8.23 5.90
C LEU A 16 13.72 7.91 6.59
N GLY A 17 13.67 6.92 7.49
CA GLY A 17 12.53 6.60 8.32
C GLY A 17 11.55 5.59 7.73
N PHE A 18 11.92 4.88 6.67
CA PHE A 18 11.18 3.68 6.24
C PHE A 18 11.50 2.51 7.17
N GLN A 19 10.54 1.62 7.42
CA GLN A 19 10.73 0.43 8.24
C GLN A 19 10.90 -0.84 7.41
N LYS A 20 10.43 -0.82 6.17
CA LYS A 20 10.59 -1.91 5.22
C LYS A 20 11.20 -1.38 3.94
N VAL A 21 12.09 -2.17 3.35
CA VAL A 21 12.65 -1.91 2.05
C VAL A 21 13.06 -3.21 1.38
N GLY A 22 12.74 -3.35 0.12
CA GLY A 22 13.14 -4.47 -0.71
C GLY A 22 13.29 -4.02 -2.16
N ILE A 23 14.06 -4.79 -2.91
CA ILE A 23 14.41 -4.48 -4.30
C ILE A 23 14.03 -5.67 -5.16
N THR A 24 13.27 -5.44 -6.22
CA THR A 24 12.92 -6.48 -7.17
C THR A 24 13.19 -6.06 -8.61
N LYS A 25 13.38 -7.04 -9.47
CA LYS A 25 13.50 -6.81 -10.91
C LYS A 25 12.16 -6.34 -11.48
N ALA A 26 12.21 -5.33 -12.34
CA ALA A 26 11.05 -4.98 -13.15
C ALA A 26 10.76 -6.11 -14.15
N VAL A 27 9.56 -6.65 -14.10
CA VAL A 27 9.10 -7.76 -14.95
C VAL A 27 7.65 -7.54 -15.35
N SER A 28 7.19 -8.27 -16.36
CA SER A 28 5.75 -8.32 -16.67
C SER A 28 4.98 -9.02 -15.54
N ILE A 29 3.84 -8.45 -15.16
CA ILE A 29 2.95 -8.93 -14.10
C ILE A 29 1.62 -9.39 -14.72
N SER A 30 1.69 -10.33 -15.66
CA SER A 30 0.55 -10.73 -16.51
C SER A 30 -0.64 -11.25 -15.72
N GLU A 31 -0.40 -12.03 -14.66
CA GLU A 31 -1.45 -12.58 -13.80
C GLU A 31 -2.19 -11.47 -13.05
N GLU A 32 -1.46 -10.55 -12.45
CA GLU A 32 -2.02 -9.42 -11.70
C GLU A 32 -2.76 -8.45 -12.64
N LYS A 33 -2.23 -8.25 -13.84
CA LYS A 33 -2.90 -7.50 -14.91
C LYS A 33 -4.26 -8.12 -15.27
N GLU A 34 -4.32 -9.42 -15.49
CA GLU A 34 -5.56 -10.13 -15.81
C GLU A 34 -6.59 -10.04 -14.68
N LYS A 35 -6.13 -10.16 -13.42
CA LYS A 35 -6.98 -9.94 -12.24
C LYS A 35 -7.55 -8.53 -12.21
N LEU A 36 -6.73 -7.50 -12.46
CA LEU A 36 -7.17 -6.11 -12.53
C LEU A 36 -8.21 -5.90 -13.65
N GLU A 37 -7.95 -6.39 -14.84
CA GLU A 37 -8.85 -6.25 -15.98
C GLU A 37 -10.20 -6.96 -15.73
N THR A 38 -10.16 -8.13 -15.10
CA THR A 38 -11.37 -8.87 -14.71
C THR A 38 -12.17 -8.10 -13.66
N TRP A 39 -11.51 -7.58 -12.63
CA TRP A 39 -12.12 -6.78 -11.56
C TRP A 39 -12.77 -5.50 -12.11
N LEU A 40 -12.08 -4.79 -13.01
CA LEU A 40 -12.61 -3.61 -13.70
C LEU A 40 -13.82 -3.95 -14.58
N SER A 41 -13.77 -5.08 -15.31
CA SER A 41 -14.86 -5.51 -16.20
C SER A 41 -16.15 -5.86 -15.45
N ARG A 42 -16.03 -6.27 -14.19
CA ARG A 42 -17.16 -6.54 -13.28
C ARG A 42 -17.73 -5.28 -12.62
N GLY A 43 -17.10 -4.11 -12.83
CA GLY A 43 -17.53 -2.84 -12.23
C GLY A 43 -17.19 -2.68 -10.75
N HIS A 44 -16.37 -3.57 -10.18
CA HIS A 44 -16.03 -3.56 -8.75
C HIS A 44 -15.22 -2.33 -8.29
N HIS A 45 -14.77 -1.50 -9.22
CA HIS A 45 -14.11 -0.23 -8.95
C HIS A 45 -15.07 0.93 -8.64
N GLY A 46 -16.39 0.72 -8.77
CA GLY A 46 -17.37 1.77 -8.53
C GLY A 46 -17.15 2.98 -9.43
N THR A 47 -17.11 4.19 -8.86
CA THR A 47 -16.91 5.46 -9.58
C THR A 47 -15.43 5.85 -9.77
N MET A 48 -14.48 4.99 -9.40
CA MET A 48 -13.04 5.24 -9.58
C MET A 48 -12.60 5.06 -11.04
N SER A 49 -13.11 5.89 -11.97
CA SER A 49 -12.82 5.80 -13.41
C SER A 49 -11.33 5.90 -13.73
N TRP A 50 -10.58 6.63 -12.92
CA TRP A 50 -9.13 6.79 -13.04
C TRP A 50 -8.35 5.46 -12.96
N LEU A 51 -8.91 4.43 -12.30
CA LEU A 51 -8.33 3.08 -12.32
C LEU A 51 -8.46 2.43 -13.70
N ALA A 52 -9.64 2.55 -14.33
CA ALA A 52 -9.90 2.01 -15.65
C ALA A 52 -9.15 2.77 -16.74
N GLU A 53 -9.07 4.10 -16.63
CA GLU A 53 -8.36 4.97 -17.59
C GLU A 53 -6.87 4.64 -17.68
N ARG A 54 -6.24 4.33 -16.54
CA ARG A 54 -4.80 4.03 -16.45
C ARG A 54 -4.50 2.54 -16.24
N LYS A 55 -5.40 1.65 -16.62
CA LYS A 55 -5.23 0.20 -16.43
C LYS A 55 -4.01 -0.39 -17.15
N HIS A 56 -3.64 0.17 -18.31
CA HIS A 56 -2.49 -0.31 -19.08
C HIS A 56 -1.18 -0.03 -18.37
N GLU A 57 -1.02 1.16 -17.80
CA GLU A 57 0.16 1.54 -17.03
C GLU A 57 0.24 0.75 -15.71
N ARG A 58 -0.91 0.52 -15.03
CA ARG A 58 -0.98 -0.30 -13.81
C ARG A 58 -0.64 -1.75 -14.07
N GLY A 59 -1.13 -2.30 -15.17
CA GLY A 59 -0.91 -3.70 -15.54
C GLY A 59 0.44 -3.97 -16.20
N ASP A 60 1.17 -2.93 -16.58
CA ASP A 60 2.49 -3.05 -17.20
C ASP A 60 3.37 -1.84 -16.85
N ILE A 61 4.32 -2.06 -15.95
CA ILE A 61 5.23 -1.03 -15.48
C ILE A 61 6.10 -0.43 -16.60
N PHE A 62 6.36 -1.20 -17.67
CA PHE A 62 7.11 -0.72 -18.85
C PHE A 62 6.29 0.25 -19.70
N THR A 63 4.96 0.20 -19.63
CA THR A 63 4.10 1.23 -20.24
C THR A 63 4.21 2.55 -19.47
N TYR A 64 4.42 2.50 -18.15
CA TYR A 64 4.56 3.69 -17.32
C TYR A 64 5.99 4.28 -17.33
N PHE A 65 7.01 3.41 -17.26
CA PHE A 65 8.42 3.79 -17.33
C PHE A 65 9.19 2.76 -18.18
N PRO A 66 9.35 3.01 -19.51
CA PRO A 66 9.90 2.03 -20.44
C PRO A 66 11.32 1.53 -20.10
N GLU A 67 12.15 2.37 -19.51
CA GLU A 67 13.55 2.07 -19.20
C GLU A 67 13.71 1.38 -17.83
N VAL A 68 12.63 1.14 -17.08
CA VAL A 68 12.71 0.57 -15.73
C VAL A 68 13.42 -0.79 -15.73
N LYS A 69 14.35 -0.97 -14.81
CA LYS A 69 15.05 -2.24 -14.58
C LYS A 69 14.84 -2.78 -13.17
N SER A 70 14.75 -1.87 -12.20
CA SER A 70 14.54 -2.24 -10.78
C SER A 70 13.41 -1.43 -10.16
N VAL A 71 12.69 -2.09 -9.25
CA VAL A 71 11.69 -1.48 -8.38
C VAL A 71 12.18 -1.61 -6.94
N ILE A 72 12.38 -0.47 -6.28
CA ILE A 72 12.67 -0.40 -4.85
C ILE A 72 11.35 -0.12 -4.16
N SER A 73 10.82 -1.08 -3.43
CA SER A 73 9.58 -0.92 -2.68
C SER A 73 9.87 -0.64 -1.21
N LEU A 74 9.18 0.35 -0.66
CA LEU A 74 9.42 0.87 0.68
C LEU A 74 8.12 0.90 1.47
N GLY A 75 8.21 0.57 2.77
CA GLY A 75 7.10 0.60 3.70
C GLY A 75 7.39 1.50 4.89
N MET A 76 6.44 2.37 5.22
CA MET A 76 6.51 3.26 6.38
C MET A 76 5.36 2.96 7.34
N ASN A 77 5.69 2.56 8.57
CA ASN A 77 4.73 2.19 9.58
C ASN A 77 4.00 3.41 10.16
N TYR A 78 2.67 3.36 10.15
CA TYR A 78 1.81 4.43 10.69
C TYR A 78 1.00 4.03 11.94
N TYR A 79 1.13 2.80 12.43
CA TYR A 79 0.38 2.33 13.59
C TYR A 79 0.76 3.11 14.86
N THR A 80 -0.22 3.66 15.56
CA THR A 80 0.00 4.52 16.73
C THR A 80 -0.46 3.92 18.06
N SER A 81 -1.10 2.77 18.06
CA SER A 81 -1.76 2.13 19.21
C SER A 81 -2.94 2.91 19.85
N TYR A 82 -3.29 4.07 19.32
CA TYR A 82 -4.51 4.77 19.76
C TYR A 82 -5.74 4.01 19.25
N GLY A 83 -6.79 3.98 20.07
CA GLY A 83 -8.12 3.48 19.67
C GLY A 83 -9.03 4.61 19.19
N GLN A 84 -10.09 4.26 18.48
CA GLN A 84 -11.11 5.22 18.03
C GLN A 84 -11.72 6.01 19.22
N ASP A 85 -11.87 5.37 20.37
CA ASP A 85 -12.44 5.99 21.59
C ASP A 85 -11.58 7.14 22.14
N GLU A 86 -10.27 7.15 21.85
CA GLU A 86 -9.35 8.18 22.27
C GLU A 86 -9.45 9.46 21.43
N LEU A 87 -10.15 9.41 20.30
CA LEU A 87 -10.39 10.59 19.45
C LEU A 87 -11.48 11.53 20.00
N ASN A 88 -12.14 11.18 21.11
CA ASN A 88 -13.24 11.95 21.72
C ASN A 88 -14.37 12.30 20.71
N SER A 89 -14.67 11.40 19.80
CA SER A 89 -15.66 11.56 18.74
C SER A 89 -16.53 10.32 18.63
N GLU A 90 -17.84 10.53 18.43
CA GLU A 90 -18.76 9.44 18.07
C GLU A 90 -18.50 8.94 16.64
N ASN A 91 -17.86 9.78 15.82
CA ASN A 91 -17.51 9.46 14.44
C ASN A 91 -16.12 8.81 14.37
N LYS A 92 -15.99 7.84 13.49
CA LYS A 92 -14.76 7.07 13.28
C LYS A 92 -13.99 7.55 12.05
N PHE A 93 -12.68 7.56 12.18
CA PHE A 93 -11.74 7.88 11.12
C PHE A 93 -10.71 6.76 11.00
N SER A 94 -10.36 6.36 9.79
CA SER A 94 -9.30 5.39 9.58
C SER A 94 -7.95 5.92 10.11
N ASN A 95 -7.18 5.04 10.75
CA ASN A 95 -5.91 5.37 11.41
C ASN A 95 -4.91 6.07 10.49
N TYR A 96 -4.92 5.74 9.20
CA TYR A 96 -4.02 6.35 8.24
C TYR A 96 -4.24 7.86 8.06
N ALA A 97 -5.41 8.36 8.41
CA ALA A 97 -5.81 9.77 8.24
C ALA A 97 -5.71 10.59 9.53
N TRP A 98 -5.22 10.04 10.64
CA TRP A 98 -5.18 10.76 11.91
C TRP A 98 -4.11 11.84 11.98
N GLY A 99 -3.02 11.63 11.30
CA GLY A 99 -1.84 12.50 11.37
C GLY A 99 -1.73 13.51 10.23
N GLU A 100 -0.51 13.74 9.82
CA GLU A 100 -0.19 14.54 8.65
C GLU A 100 -0.44 13.76 7.37
N ASP A 101 -0.59 14.48 6.25
CA ASP A 101 -0.78 13.86 4.95
C ASP A 101 0.44 12.98 4.59
N TYR A 102 0.22 11.68 4.54
CA TYR A 102 1.28 10.72 4.25
C TYR A 102 1.85 10.87 2.84
N HIS A 103 1.08 11.39 1.89
CA HIS A 103 1.55 11.60 0.52
C HIS A 103 2.74 12.55 0.50
N ASP A 104 2.67 13.65 1.25
CA ASP A 104 3.75 14.63 1.33
C ASP A 104 4.98 14.06 2.03
N ILE A 105 4.74 13.30 3.12
CA ILE A 105 5.79 12.66 3.89
C ILE A 105 6.53 11.63 3.03
N LEU A 106 5.80 10.70 2.41
CA LEU A 106 6.40 9.65 1.58
C LEU A 106 7.11 10.25 0.36
N LYS A 107 6.45 11.13 -0.39
CA LYS A 107 7.04 11.79 -1.56
C LYS A 107 8.34 12.48 -1.19
N SER A 108 8.34 13.26 -0.10
CA SER A 108 9.56 13.93 0.38
C SER A 108 10.71 12.94 0.64
N ARG A 109 10.41 11.80 1.29
CA ARG A 109 11.41 10.78 1.62
C ARG A 109 11.90 10.03 0.37
N LEU A 110 10.98 9.66 -0.52
CA LEU A 110 11.30 9.01 -1.80
C LEU A 110 12.18 9.90 -2.67
N TYR A 111 11.87 11.20 -2.78
CA TYR A 111 12.72 12.13 -3.53
C TYR A 111 14.11 12.33 -2.89
N LYS A 112 14.22 12.31 -1.56
CA LYS A 112 15.53 12.34 -0.89
C LYS A 112 16.35 11.09 -1.23
N LEU A 113 15.73 9.93 -1.25
CA LEU A 113 16.39 8.68 -1.64
C LEU A 113 16.79 8.70 -3.12
N LEU A 114 15.88 9.11 -4.00
CA LEU A 114 16.16 9.23 -5.44
C LEU A 114 17.27 10.22 -5.74
N ASN A 115 17.29 11.38 -5.07
CA ASN A 115 18.35 12.36 -5.25
C ASN A 115 19.71 11.85 -4.74
N TRP A 116 19.73 11.11 -3.64
CA TRP A 116 20.93 10.45 -3.16
C TRP A 116 21.40 9.40 -4.19
N LEU A 117 20.51 8.57 -4.74
CA LEU A 117 20.86 7.61 -5.79
C LEU A 117 21.46 8.28 -7.04
N LYS A 118 20.95 9.44 -7.45
CA LYS A 118 21.50 10.21 -8.58
C LYS A 118 22.91 10.76 -8.32
N ILE A 119 23.30 10.90 -7.05
CA ILE A 119 24.68 11.26 -6.69
C ILE A 119 25.59 10.03 -6.77
N GLU A 120 25.11 8.87 -6.30
CA GLU A 120 25.88 7.63 -6.31
C GLU A 120 26.00 7.02 -7.71
N ILE A 121 25.00 7.22 -8.57
CA ILE A 121 24.94 6.67 -9.93
C ILE A 121 24.68 7.83 -10.88
N PRO A 122 25.74 8.35 -11.54
CA PRO A 122 25.58 9.34 -12.58
C PRO A 122 24.64 8.85 -13.70
N ASP A 123 23.84 9.76 -14.25
CA ASP A 123 22.87 9.52 -15.33
C ASP A 123 21.68 8.60 -14.97
N LEU A 124 21.51 8.24 -13.69
CA LEU A 124 20.34 7.48 -13.25
C LEU A 124 19.04 8.24 -13.53
N ASN A 125 18.11 7.58 -14.23
CA ASN A 125 16.73 8.01 -14.32
C ASN A 125 15.85 7.20 -13.36
N GLY A 126 14.89 7.88 -12.75
CA GLY A 126 13.95 7.20 -11.84
C GLY A 126 12.73 8.05 -11.52
N ILE A 127 11.68 7.37 -11.11
CA ILE A 127 10.39 7.94 -10.74
C ILE A 127 10.05 7.52 -9.31
N ALA A 128 9.64 8.49 -8.50
CA ALA A 128 9.09 8.23 -7.17
C ALA A 128 7.57 8.10 -7.25
N CYS A 129 7.05 6.97 -6.79
CA CYS A 129 5.65 6.60 -6.85
C CYS A 129 5.07 6.46 -5.44
N VAL A 130 3.85 6.93 -5.28
CA VAL A 130 2.95 6.62 -4.17
C VAL A 130 1.61 6.19 -4.78
N ASP A 131 0.62 5.85 -3.99
CA ASP A 131 -0.69 5.35 -4.39
C ASP A 131 -1.42 6.17 -5.47
N THR A 132 -1.10 7.47 -5.60
CA THR A 132 -1.60 8.33 -6.69
C THR A 132 -0.96 8.04 -8.06
N SER A 133 0.09 7.23 -8.10
CA SER A 133 0.75 6.77 -9.33
C SER A 133 0.06 5.51 -9.88
N PRO A 134 0.11 5.26 -11.20
CA PRO A 134 -0.48 4.05 -11.79
C PRO A 134 0.43 2.83 -11.60
N VAL A 135 0.75 2.51 -10.36
CA VAL A 135 1.61 1.39 -9.97
C VAL A 135 0.81 0.49 -9.03
N MET A 136 0.99 -0.81 -9.15
CA MET A 136 0.40 -1.80 -8.23
C MET A 136 1.35 -2.00 -7.03
N ASP A 137 1.37 -1.02 -6.13
CA ASP A 137 2.26 -0.93 -4.98
C ASP A 137 2.37 -2.25 -4.19
N LYS A 138 1.25 -2.86 -3.84
CA LYS A 138 1.21 -4.11 -3.05
C LYS A 138 1.82 -5.29 -3.80
N VAL A 139 1.65 -5.34 -5.12
CA VAL A 139 2.26 -6.37 -5.97
C VAL A 139 3.77 -6.23 -5.98
N TRP A 140 4.27 -5.01 -6.17
CA TRP A 140 5.70 -4.76 -6.17
C TRP A 140 6.32 -4.94 -4.79
N ALA A 141 5.63 -4.56 -3.73
CA ALA A 141 6.07 -4.79 -2.35
C ALA A 141 6.20 -6.29 -2.03
N GLN A 142 5.25 -7.12 -2.47
CA GLN A 142 5.34 -8.58 -2.33
C GLN A 142 6.50 -9.14 -3.16
N ARG A 143 6.68 -8.68 -4.39
CA ARG A 143 7.79 -9.10 -5.27
C ARG A 143 9.15 -8.70 -4.71
N ALA A 144 9.22 -7.58 -4.00
CA ALA A 144 10.43 -7.11 -3.31
C ALA A 144 10.63 -7.77 -1.92
N GLY A 145 9.80 -8.76 -1.54
CA GLY A 145 9.98 -9.54 -0.32
C GLY A 145 9.47 -8.87 0.96
N LEU A 146 8.70 -7.78 0.88
CA LEU A 146 8.23 -7.07 2.08
C LEU A 146 7.20 -7.89 2.88
N GLY A 147 6.34 -8.63 2.19
CA GLY A 147 5.26 -9.39 2.79
C GLY A 147 4.34 -10.00 1.73
N TRP A 148 3.12 -10.35 2.08
CA TRP A 148 2.15 -10.96 1.18
C TRP A 148 0.86 -10.13 1.10
N GLN A 149 0.11 -10.26 0.01
CA GLN A 149 -1.24 -9.72 -0.07
C GLN A 149 -2.18 -10.57 0.77
N GLY A 150 -2.80 -9.95 1.78
CA GLY A 150 -3.79 -10.61 2.63
C GLY A 150 -5.16 -10.72 1.96
N LYS A 151 -6.05 -11.54 2.54
CA LYS A 151 -7.44 -11.68 2.06
C LYS A 151 -8.23 -10.37 2.12
N HIS A 152 -7.83 -9.41 2.97
CA HIS A 152 -8.39 -8.05 2.99
C HIS A 152 -7.75 -7.10 1.95
N THR A 153 -6.98 -7.63 1.02
CA THR A 153 -6.33 -6.93 -0.09
C THR A 153 -5.20 -5.95 0.26
N ASN A 154 -4.86 -5.79 1.53
CA ASN A 154 -3.67 -5.03 1.93
C ASN A 154 -2.43 -5.93 1.99
N LEU A 155 -1.25 -5.31 1.84
CA LEU A 155 0.01 -5.99 2.13
C LEU A 155 0.12 -6.26 3.64
N ILE A 156 0.50 -7.46 4.03
CA ILE A 156 0.78 -7.84 5.42
C ILE A 156 2.25 -8.20 5.54
N THR A 157 2.90 -7.73 6.58
CA THR A 157 4.29 -8.07 6.91
C THR A 157 4.35 -8.84 8.22
N LYS A 158 5.40 -9.66 8.41
CA LYS A 158 5.59 -10.48 9.63
C LYS A 158 5.87 -9.65 10.89
N ASP A 159 6.31 -8.41 10.73
CA ASP A 159 6.85 -7.55 11.78
C ASP A 159 6.06 -6.26 12.04
N PHE A 160 5.18 -5.85 11.12
CA PHE A 160 4.36 -4.62 11.27
C PHE A 160 2.87 -4.85 10.93
N GLY A 161 2.46 -6.08 10.63
CA GLY A 161 1.12 -6.32 10.12
C GLY A 161 0.89 -5.59 8.79
N SER A 162 -0.29 -4.99 8.63
CA SER A 162 -0.66 -4.24 7.42
C SER A 162 -0.70 -2.71 7.60
N TRP A 163 -0.22 -2.18 8.71
CA TRP A 163 -0.23 -0.75 9.02
C TRP A 163 0.95 -0.02 8.35
N LEU A 164 1.10 -0.19 7.04
CA LEU A 164 2.20 0.38 6.26
C LEU A 164 1.67 1.22 5.11
N PHE A 165 2.16 2.45 5.00
CA PHE A 165 2.15 3.18 3.74
C PHE A 165 3.23 2.62 2.83
N LEU A 166 2.90 2.46 1.55
CA LEU A 166 3.81 1.95 0.54
C LEU A 166 4.22 3.06 -0.42
N GLY A 167 5.43 2.93 -0.94
CA GLY A 167 5.92 3.78 -2.00
C GLY A 167 7.06 3.11 -2.75
N GLU A 168 7.22 3.43 -4.01
CA GLU A 168 8.21 2.82 -4.90
C GLU A 168 9.14 3.85 -5.51
N LEU A 169 10.39 3.44 -5.74
CA LEU A 169 11.27 4.06 -6.72
C LEU A 169 11.44 3.11 -7.90
N LEU A 170 11.06 3.57 -9.07
CA LEU A 170 11.34 2.89 -10.34
C LEU A 170 12.64 3.45 -10.88
N VAL A 171 13.63 2.61 -11.17
CA VAL A 171 14.95 3.07 -11.64
C VAL A 171 15.42 2.27 -12.85
N ASP A 172 16.19 2.93 -13.73
CA ASP A 172 16.69 2.38 -15.00
C ASP A 172 18.02 1.63 -14.87
N VAL A 173 18.41 1.26 -13.65
CA VAL A 173 19.63 0.49 -13.35
C VAL A 173 19.28 -0.87 -12.74
N GLU A 174 20.11 -1.87 -13.03
CA GLU A 174 20.03 -3.17 -12.38
C GLU A 174 20.69 -3.10 -11.00
N LEU A 175 20.02 -3.71 -10.01
CA LEU A 175 20.45 -3.79 -8.62
C LEU A 175 20.52 -5.26 -8.18
N ASP A 176 21.11 -5.54 -7.04
CA ASP A 176 20.94 -6.85 -6.39
C ASP A 176 19.51 -6.97 -5.86
N TYR A 177 18.82 -8.05 -6.22
CA TYR A 177 17.41 -8.24 -5.95
C TYR A 177 17.18 -9.10 -4.71
N ASP A 178 16.12 -8.78 -3.97
CA ASP A 178 15.60 -9.60 -2.89
C ASP A 178 14.72 -10.72 -3.45
N GLU A 179 14.48 -11.75 -2.64
CA GLU A 179 13.60 -12.83 -2.99
C GLU A 179 12.11 -12.42 -2.85
N LEU A 180 11.30 -12.87 -3.80
CA LEU A 180 9.84 -12.74 -3.73
C LEU A 180 9.31 -13.35 -2.43
N PHE A 181 8.38 -12.67 -1.77
CA PHE A 181 7.62 -13.26 -0.68
C PHE A 181 6.55 -14.21 -1.25
N SER A 182 6.84 -15.51 -1.19
CA SER A 182 6.02 -16.55 -1.84
C SER A 182 5.00 -17.22 -0.91
N GLU A 183 5.10 -16.98 0.42
CA GLU A 183 4.22 -17.63 1.39
C GLU A 183 2.88 -16.88 1.48
N ASP A 184 1.76 -17.63 1.51
CA ASP A 184 0.47 -17.11 1.94
C ASP A 184 0.23 -17.50 3.41
N LEU A 185 0.34 -16.52 4.29
CA LEU A 185 0.19 -16.74 5.73
C LEU A 185 -1.22 -16.41 6.26
N CYS A 186 -2.18 -16.11 5.39
CA CYS A 186 -3.59 -16.05 5.75
C CYS A 186 -4.18 -17.45 5.96
N GLY A 187 -3.74 -18.44 5.18
CA GLY A 187 -4.20 -19.82 5.29
C GLY A 187 -5.74 -19.92 5.30
N SER A 188 -6.29 -20.63 6.26
CA SER A 188 -7.74 -20.80 6.43
C SER A 188 -8.45 -19.65 7.19
N CYS A 189 -7.73 -18.62 7.62
CA CYS A 189 -8.31 -17.49 8.36
C CYS A 189 -9.25 -16.67 7.47
N THR A 190 -10.43 -16.33 7.98
CA THR A 190 -11.46 -15.51 7.32
C THR A 190 -11.87 -14.30 8.14
N SER A 191 -11.20 -13.99 9.26
CA SER A 191 -11.61 -12.96 10.23
C SER A 191 -11.96 -11.61 9.58
N CYS A 192 -11.17 -11.15 8.61
CA CYS A 192 -11.43 -9.88 7.92
C CYS A 192 -12.67 -9.93 7.03
N ILE A 193 -12.95 -11.07 6.40
CA ILE A 193 -14.13 -11.29 5.54
C ILE A 193 -15.37 -11.33 6.42
N ASP A 194 -15.33 -12.13 7.50
CA ASP A 194 -16.46 -12.34 8.42
C ASP A 194 -16.82 -11.06 9.19
N ALA A 195 -15.83 -10.23 9.53
CA ALA A 195 -16.03 -8.98 10.25
C ALA A 195 -16.48 -7.83 9.35
N CYS A 196 -16.40 -7.94 8.03
CA CYS A 196 -16.79 -6.87 7.12
C CYS A 196 -18.31 -6.66 7.16
N PRO A 197 -18.82 -5.54 7.72
CA PRO A 197 -20.25 -5.38 7.96
C PRO A 197 -21.06 -5.22 6.66
N THR A 198 -20.39 -4.83 5.59
CA THR A 198 -20.98 -4.58 4.27
C THR A 198 -20.72 -5.70 3.27
N GLN A 199 -20.02 -6.77 3.70
CA GLN A 199 -19.64 -7.88 2.83
C GLN A 199 -18.88 -7.41 1.58
N ALA A 200 -18.01 -6.42 1.75
CA ALA A 200 -17.20 -5.87 0.69
C ALA A 200 -15.97 -6.72 0.34
N LEU A 201 -15.67 -7.77 1.12
CA LEU A 201 -14.48 -8.60 0.93
C LEU A 201 -14.85 -10.01 0.48
N GLY A 202 -14.24 -10.45 -0.61
CA GLY A 202 -14.04 -11.84 -0.96
C GLY A 202 -12.63 -12.29 -0.59
N GLU A 203 -12.26 -13.54 -0.89
CA GLU A 203 -10.87 -13.98 -0.73
C GLU A 203 -9.96 -13.27 -1.75
N TYR A 204 -9.08 -12.39 -1.25
CA TYR A 204 -8.14 -11.60 -2.07
C TYR A 204 -8.80 -10.64 -3.07
N GLU A 205 -10.08 -10.34 -2.91
CA GLU A 205 -10.84 -9.45 -3.77
C GLU A 205 -11.67 -8.48 -2.92
N ILE A 206 -11.80 -7.24 -3.39
CA ILE A 206 -12.64 -6.22 -2.78
C ILE A 206 -13.72 -5.77 -3.78
N TYR A 207 -14.96 -5.66 -3.32
CA TYR A 207 -16.07 -5.04 -4.03
C TYR A 207 -16.17 -3.59 -3.55
N ALA A 208 -15.46 -2.68 -4.24
CA ALA A 208 -15.29 -1.32 -3.75
C ALA A 208 -16.64 -0.63 -3.55
N GLU A 209 -17.60 -0.87 -4.41
CA GLU A 209 -18.95 -0.31 -4.33
C GLU A 209 -19.71 -0.62 -3.02
N LYS A 210 -19.24 -1.63 -2.26
CA LYS A 210 -19.78 -1.99 -0.94
C LYS A 210 -18.89 -1.52 0.20
N CYS A 211 -17.63 -1.15 -0.08
CA CYS A 211 -16.65 -0.85 0.96
C CYS A 211 -16.91 0.53 1.58
N ILE A 212 -17.00 0.59 2.92
CA ILE A 212 -17.14 1.85 3.65
C ILE A 212 -16.00 2.82 3.32
N SER A 213 -14.78 2.33 3.21
CA SER A 213 -13.62 3.17 2.84
C SER A 213 -13.81 3.81 1.47
N TYR A 214 -14.26 3.05 0.47
CA TYR A 214 -14.59 3.59 -0.84
C TYR A 214 -15.72 4.62 -0.76
N LEU A 215 -16.82 4.29 -0.08
CA LEU A 215 -17.99 5.16 0.03
C LEU A 215 -17.66 6.50 0.67
N THR A 216 -16.76 6.52 1.64
CA THR A 216 -16.41 7.73 2.42
C THR A 216 -15.26 8.54 1.82
N ILE A 217 -14.46 7.97 0.90
CA ILE A 217 -13.27 8.64 0.34
C ILE A 217 -13.38 8.84 -1.17
N GLU A 218 -13.70 7.76 -1.90
CA GLU A 218 -13.51 7.70 -3.35
C GLU A 218 -14.82 7.89 -4.13
N HIS A 219 -15.96 7.56 -3.52
CA HIS A 219 -17.24 7.67 -4.20
C HIS A 219 -17.53 9.11 -4.64
N ARG A 220 -18.05 9.26 -5.85
CA ARG A 220 -18.46 10.54 -6.42
C ARG A 220 -19.92 10.49 -6.85
N GLY A 221 -20.65 11.55 -6.53
CA GLY A 221 -22.09 11.67 -6.76
C GLY A 221 -22.93 11.33 -5.53
N ASP A 222 -24.23 11.20 -5.73
CA ASP A 222 -25.15 10.81 -4.67
C ASP A 222 -24.90 9.35 -4.25
N PHE A 223 -25.08 9.05 -2.98
CA PHE A 223 -25.01 7.67 -2.52
C PHE A 223 -26.08 6.83 -3.22
N PRO A 224 -25.77 5.59 -3.65
CA PRO A 224 -26.76 4.68 -4.16
C PRO A 224 -27.87 4.43 -3.14
N ASP A 225 -29.13 4.29 -3.57
CA ASP A 225 -30.28 4.03 -2.67
C ASP A 225 -30.08 2.81 -1.76
N ASN A 226 -29.26 1.86 -2.21
CA ASN A 226 -28.90 0.64 -1.49
C ASN A 226 -27.48 0.67 -0.89
N HIS A 227 -26.91 1.87 -0.66
CA HIS A 227 -25.59 1.94 -0.04
C HIS A 227 -25.61 1.30 1.35
N SER A 228 -24.48 0.72 1.69
CA SER A 228 -24.30 0.05 2.98
C SER A 228 -24.28 1.06 4.12
N GLU A 229 -24.75 0.65 5.29
CA GLU A 229 -24.62 1.44 6.51
C GLU A 229 -23.15 1.72 6.82
N LEU A 230 -22.84 2.98 7.19
CA LEU A 230 -21.45 3.42 7.39
C LEU A 230 -20.90 3.15 8.80
N HIS A 231 -21.73 2.67 9.73
CA HIS A 231 -21.36 2.30 11.10
C HIS A 231 -20.52 3.38 11.84
N ASN A 232 -20.92 4.64 11.67
CA ASN A 232 -20.25 5.85 12.18
C ASN A 232 -18.87 6.14 11.57
N TRP A 233 -18.41 5.40 10.55
CA TRP A 233 -17.22 5.76 9.79
C TRP A 233 -17.54 6.92 8.86
N ILE A 234 -16.79 8.02 8.98
CA ILE A 234 -16.97 9.21 8.12
C ILE A 234 -15.77 9.43 7.19
N TYR A 235 -14.65 8.76 7.44
CA TYR A 235 -13.49 8.78 6.55
C TYR A 235 -12.67 7.50 6.68
N GLY A 236 -12.69 6.66 5.66
CA GLY A 236 -12.04 5.35 5.68
C GLY A 236 -12.75 4.32 6.55
N CYS A 237 -12.12 3.15 6.72
CA CYS A 237 -12.61 2.08 7.58
C CYS A 237 -11.48 1.09 7.85
N ASP A 238 -11.23 0.75 9.13
CA ASP A 238 -10.14 -0.14 9.54
C ASP A 238 -10.61 -1.52 10.00
N ILE A 239 -11.91 -1.83 10.00
CA ILE A 239 -12.48 -3.06 10.59
C ILE A 239 -11.72 -4.30 10.13
N CYS A 240 -11.44 -4.44 8.83
CA CYS A 240 -10.75 -5.60 8.28
C CYS A 240 -9.28 -5.70 8.71
N GLN A 241 -8.65 -4.57 9.01
CA GLN A 241 -7.28 -4.52 9.54
C GLN A 241 -7.25 -4.76 11.04
N GLU A 242 -8.20 -4.18 11.79
CA GLU A 242 -8.28 -4.32 13.26
C GLU A 242 -8.45 -5.77 13.71
N VAL A 243 -9.26 -6.57 12.98
CA VAL A 243 -9.51 -7.99 13.30
C VAL A 243 -8.44 -8.95 12.75
N CYS A 244 -7.45 -8.43 12.05
CA CYS A 244 -6.42 -9.28 11.46
C CYS A 244 -5.46 -9.79 12.56
N PRO A 245 -5.30 -11.13 12.72
CA PRO A 245 -4.40 -11.68 13.75
C PRO A 245 -2.94 -11.23 13.61
N TRP A 246 -2.52 -10.87 12.40
CA TRP A 246 -1.18 -10.35 12.16
C TRP A 246 -1.03 -8.92 12.67
N ASN A 247 -2.07 -8.11 12.55
CA ASN A 247 -2.10 -6.77 13.12
C ASN A 247 -2.20 -6.81 14.65
N GLU A 248 -3.02 -7.68 15.19
CA GLU A 248 -3.18 -7.84 16.64
C GLU A 248 -1.88 -8.25 17.33
N LYS A 249 -1.12 -9.17 16.73
CA LYS A 249 0.08 -9.75 17.37
C LYS A 249 1.38 -9.03 17.07
N PHE A 250 1.52 -8.42 15.89
CA PHE A 250 2.81 -7.99 15.36
C PHE A 250 2.88 -6.50 15.04
N SER A 251 1.79 -5.72 15.20
CA SER A 251 1.85 -4.28 15.03
C SER A 251 2.82 -3.65 16.03
N GLN A 252 3.72 -2.84 15.52
CA GLN A 252 4.66 -2.07 16.32
C GLN A 252 4.28 -0.60 16.24
N VAL A 253 4.31 0.09 17.38
CA VAL A 253 3.99 1.52 17.42
C VAL A 253 5.00 2.31 16.61
N SER A 254 4.51 3.17 15.73
CA SER A 254 5.35 4.05 14.93
C SER A 254 6.12 5.03 15.79
N ALA A 255 7.41 5.16 15.53
CA ALA A 255 8.24 6.21 16.15
C ALA A 255 8.01 7.59 15.49
N GLN A 256 7.17 7.68 14.48
CA GLN A 256 6.94 8.88 13.68
C GLN A 256 5.77 9.68 14.24
N ASN A 257 6.05 10.76 14.98
CA ASN A 257 5.04 11.57 15.67
C ASN A 257 4.01 12.23 14.73
N TYR A 258 4.34 12.42 13.47
CA TYR A 258 3.44 13.04 12.50
C TYR A 258 2.25 12.15 12.08
N PHE A 259 2.26 10.86 12.41
CA PHE A 259 1.12 9.96 12.18
C PHE A 259 0.15 9.89 13.35
N TYR A 260 0.50 10.46 14.49
CA TYR A 260 -0.36 10.48 15.66
C TYR A 260 -1.56 11.40 15.47
N PRO A 261 -2.70 11.13 16.16
CA PRO A 261 -3.88 11.98 16.09
C PRO A 261 -3.53 13.42 16.41
N LYS A 262 -3.95 14.33 15.54
CA LYS A 262 -3.86 15.77 15.83
C LYS A 262 -4.91 16.11 16.89
N LYS A 263 -4.49 16.70 18.02
CA LYS A 263 -5.35 17.16 19.10
C LYS A 263 -6.14 18.39 18.70
#